data_21293ea14d83bd298eb037436aa3556a
#
_entry.id   21293ea14d83bd298eb037436aa3556a
#
_cell.length_a   1.000
_cell.length_b   1.000
_cell.length_c   1.000
_cell.angle_alpha   90.00
_cell.angle_beta   90.00
_cell.angle_gamma   90.00
#
_symmetry.space_group_name_H-M   'P 1'
#
loop_
_entity.id
_entity.type
_entity.pdbx_description
1 polymer ?
#
loop_
_entity_poly.entity_id
_entity_poly.type
_entity_poly.pdbx_seq_one_letter_code
_entity_poly.pdbx_strand_id
1 'polypeptide(L)'
;MSYQKNFFGSSKVTFILLISAILLGLFFRFANLSNKIFWVDEVATAVRVSGYTISEVTNSFLQQDIIERDNFLSYQTTDSGRTFADSMSALSKSPEHAPLYFILTRFWMQWWGNSIAVMRSLSVVFGLFVLPSLYWLCRELFARSDVGWFSLGIMSLSPFYVAYAQEARPYSLWTATILLTGASFIRAIRLNSKLSWLLYSLCLTLGLYTSLFSIYVAFFQGLYLLATINKQRLKVIGNFLLATTISLIAFLPWILVIINHLDLLHDNTSWMRGNFNLADIIAVYIGSNLLIFGDLPLSPDANPIQIAVILSIIAVSLPIGIRVYVRNRNKSLKFISLLLISSIIFLLTKYIYLDWTTIIGALVAIAILSISIYSLYYLIKQEDKKQWLYIICLMLSLPLPLLITDIINQGQSSTAPRYLIPLQLGILIAVAYTVANKLNSKKQRFWQFATVALIILGIYSNIRNLNLSPFYQKGRNVNNTAIAKIINDYNASESTLVIVESSEAMDLISLSYSLTPEVKYKVIDTEANITPYINKFDNVYLLKPTLELKQNLKEESPIELQHVYKSHVYSEDEFPLDLWRIK
;
A
#
# COMPACT_ATOMS: atom_id res chain seq x y z
N MET A 1 2.00 28.56 29.38
CA MET A 1 0.61 28.37 29.85
C MET A 1 -0.30 29.26 29.03
N SER A 2 -1.48 28.79 28.68
CA SER A 2 -2.58 29.37 27.90
C SER A 2 -2.39 29.39 26.40
N TYR A 3 -2.93 28.39 25.73
CA TYR A 3 -3.87 28.51 24.60
C TYR A 3 -4.52 27.14 24.39
N GLN A 4 -5.35 26.67 25.34
CA GLN A 4 -6.45 25.79 25.01
C GLN A 4 -7.48 26.61 24.22
N LYS A 5 -7.27 26.83 22.92
CA LYS A 5 -8.37 27.15 22.02
C LYS A 5 -9.26 25.91 21.99
N ASN A 6 -10.38 25.99 22.71
CA ASN A 6 -11.40 24.96 22.71
C ASN A 6 -11.75 24.62 21.26
N PHE A 7 -11.62 23.34 20.88
CA PHE A 7 -12.05 22.77 19.59
C PHE A 7 -13.52 23.17 19.27
N PHE A 8 -14.36 23.36 20.28
CA PHE A 8 -15.75 23.79 20.16
C PHE A 8 -15.99 25.20 19.62
N GLY A 9 -14.93 25.98 19.31
CA GLY A 9 -15.05 27.24 18.57
C GLY A 9 -15.14 27.10 17.05
N SER A 10 -14.80 25.94 16.47
CA SER A 10 -15.13 25.62 15.08
C SER A 10 -16.59 25.17 15.02
N SER A 11 -17.34 25.55 13.98
CA SER A 11 -18.77 25.37 13.90
C SER A 11 -19.19 23.93 14.23
N LYS A 12 -20.33 23.71 14.93
CA LYS A 12 -20.93 22.40 15.20
C LYS A 12 -20.97 21.51 13.94
N VAL A 13 -21.15 22.13 12.77
CA VAL A 13 -21.15 21.47 11.46
C VAL A 13 -19.80 20.79 11.16
N THR A 14 -18.68 21.45 11.40
CA THR A 14 -17.35 20.85 11.17
C THR A 14 -17.13 19.63 12.05
N PHE A 15 -17.54 19.69 13.32
CA PHE A 15 -17.45 18.56 14.24
C PHE A 15 -18.32 17.38 13.77
N ILE A 16 -19.57 17.63 13.38
CA ILE A 16 -20.47 16.60 12.85
C ILE A 16 -19.87 15.96 11.59
N LEU A 17 -19.34 16.76 10.65
CA LEU A 17 -18.69 16.23 9.44
C LEU A 17 -17.51 15.33 9.76
N LEU A 18 -16.65 15.69 10.72
CA LEU A 18 -15.52 14.87 11.12
C LEU A 18 -15.95 13.55 11.77
N ILE A 19 -16.94 13.59 12.67
CA ILE A 19 -17.49 12.36 13.27
C ILE A 19 -18.14 11.47 12.21
N SER A 20 -18.92 12.04 11.29
CA SER A 20 -19.50 11.28 10.18
C SER A 20 -18.42 10.66 9.28
N ALA A 21 -17.33 11.38 8.99
CA ALA A 21 -16.19 10.87 8.25
C ALA A 21 -15.52 9.68 8.96
N ILE A 22 -15.36 9.77 10.28
CA ILE A 22 -14.78 8.69 11.11
C ILE A 22 -15.72 7.47 11.08
N LEU A 23 -17.00 7.65 11.32
CA LEU A 23 -17.99 6.54 11.33
C LEU A 23 -18.08 5.84 9.97
N LEU A 24 -18.11 6.62 8.87
CA LEU A 24 -18.07 6.05 7.51
C LEU A 24 -16.76 5.33 7.24
N GLY A 25 -15.63 5.89 7.66
CA GLY A 25 -14.33 5.24 7.52
C GLY A 25 -14.22 3.94 8.32
N LEU A 26 -14.85 3.84 9.49
CA LEU A 26 -15.00 2.58 10.24
C LEU A 26 -15.84 1.58 9.45
N PHE A 27 -16.98 2.00 8.94
CA PHE A 27 -17.85 1.15 8.11
C PHE A 27 -17.08 0.59 6.90
N PHE A 28 -16.38 1.44 6.13
CA PHE A 28 -15.64 0.98 4.95
C PHE A 28 -14.57 -0.04 5.26
N ARG A 29 -13.93 0.01 6.45
CA ARG A 29 -12.91 -0.97 6.86
C ARG A 29 -13.46 -2.36 7.13
N PHE A 30 -14.72 -2.46 7.56
CA PHE A 30 -15.36 -3.76 7.81
C PHE A 30 -16.17 -4.28 6.62
N ALA A 31 -16.54 -3.41 5.68
CA ALA A 31 -17.42 -3.78 4.60
C ALA A 31 -16.72 -4.68 3.57
N ASN A 32 -17.39 -5.77 3.17
CA ASN A 32 -16.98 -6.67 2.07
C ASN A 32 -15.58 -7.29 2.23
N LEU A 33 -15.16 -7.68 3.43
CA LEU A 33 -13.83 -8.24 3.70
C LEU A 33 -13.51 -9.49 2.87
N SER A 34 -14.50 -10.31 2.51
CA SER A 34 -14.30 -11.52 1.71
C SER A 34 -14.29 -11.29 0.20
N ASN A 35 -14.83 -10.16 -0.29
CA ASN A 35 -15.10 -9.98 -1.73
C ASN A 35 -13.88 -9.56 -2.56
N LYS A 36 -12.85 -9.05 -1.92
CA LYS A 36 -11.61 -8.69 -2.59
C LYS A 36 -10.80 -9.92 -2.95
N ILE A 37 -10.12 -9.90 -4.08
CA ILE A 37 -9.17 -10.95 -4.46
C ILE A 37 -8.23 -11.24 -3.29
N PHE A 38 -8.14 -12.53 -2.93
CA PHE A 38 -7.15 -13.02 -1.97
C PHE A 38 -5.84 -13.21 -2.71
N TRP A 39 -5.01 -12.17 -2.73
CA TRP A 39 -3.86 -12.11 -3.59
C TRP A 39 -2.65 -12.87 -3.03
N VAL A 40 -1.67 -13.09 -3.87
CA VAL A 40 -0.52 -13.98 -3.61
C VAL A 40 0.18 -13.74 -2.25
N ASP A 41 0.35 -12.49 -1.82
CA ASP A 41 0.98 -12.21 -0.52
C ASP A 41 0.09 -12.60 0.67
N GLU A 42 -1.25 -12.53 0.53
CA GLU A 42 -2.17 -12.99 1.57
C GLU A 42 -2.20 -14.52 1.62
N VAL A 43 -2.18 -15.20 0.45
CA VAL A 43 -2.00 -16.67 0.35
C VAL A 43 -0.70 -17.07 1.06
N ALA A 44 0.41 -16.42 0.75
CA ALA A 44 1.70 -16.68 1.38
C ALA A 44 1.69 -16.40 2.90
N THR A 45 0.90 -15.42 3.35
CA THR A 45 0.67 -15.18 4.78
C THR A 45 -0.09 -16.34 5.40
N ALA A 46 -1.20 -16.79 4.78
CA ALA A 46 -2.02 -17.90 5.25
C ALA A 46 -1.19 -19.18 5.38
N VAL A 47 -0.40 -19.52 4.36
CA VAL A 47 0.49 -20.70 4.35
C VAL A 47 1.48 -20.65 5.51
N ARG A 48 2.19 -19.52 5.71
CA ARG A 48 3.20 -19.38 6.76
C ARG A 48 2.60 -19.45 8.17
N VAL A 49 1.47 -18.79 8.40
CA VAL A 49 0.81 -18.82 9.72
C VAL A 49 0.21 -20.18 10.03
N SER A 50 -0.11 -20.96 9.01
CA SER A 50 -0.57 -22.36 9.13
C SER A 50 0.58 -23.34 9.40
N GLY A 51 1.84 -22.90 9.32
CA GLY A 51 3.01 -23.69 9.67
C GLY A 51 3.68 -24.39 8.49
N TYR A 52 3.49 -23.89 7.28
CA TYR A 52 4.13 -24.41 6.07
C TYR A 52 5.03 -23.38 5.41
N THR A 53 6.11 -23.83 4.79
CA THR A 53 6.89 -23.01 3.88
C THR A 53 6.28 -23.01 2.48
N ILE A 54 6.54 -21.99 1.69
CA ILE A 54 6.12 -21.94 0.28
C ILE A 54 6.66 -23.16 -0.49
N SER A 55 7.94 -23.48 -0.26
CA SER A 55 8.60 -24.62 -0.94
C SER A 55 7.98 -25.96 -0.58
N GLU A 56 7.61 -26.22 0.70
CA GLU A 56 6.92 -27.45 1.10
C GLU A 56 5.60 -27.61 0.35
N VAL A 57 4.82 -26.52 0.27
CA VAL A 57 3.50 -26.54 -0.41
C VAL A 57 3.69 -26.77 -1.90
N THR A 58 4.60 -26.05 -2.56
CA THR A 58 4.87 -26.21 -3.99
C THR A 58 5.35 -27.63 -4.31
N ASN A 59 6.30 -28.17 -3.53
CA ASN A 59 6.79 -29.53 -3.73
C ASN A 59 5.71 -30.60 -3.52
N SER A 60 4.82 -30.40 -2.56
CA SER A 60 3.67 -31.29 -2.36
C SER A 60 2.74 -31.30 -3.57
N PHE A 61 2.51 -30.16 -4.21
CA PHE A 61 1.66 -30.07 -5.40
C PHE A 61 2.32 -30.66 -6.65
N LEU A 62 3.63 -30.57 -6.79
CA LEU A 62 4.37 -31.22 -7.87
C LEU A 62 4.18 -32.76 -7.86
N GLN A 63 4.10 -33.35 -6.67
CA GLN A 63 3.94 -34.79 -6.48
C GLN A 63 2.50 -35.29 -6.71
N GLN A 64 1.48 -34.41 -6.69
CA GLN A 64 0.09 -34.76 -6.91
C GLN A 64 -0.22 -34.80 -8.41
N ASP A 65 -0.96 -35.87 -8.85
CA ASP A 65 -1.38 -35.97 -10.25
C ASP A 65 -2.41 -34.91 -10.60
N ILE A 66 -3.50 -34.83 -9.85
CA ILE A 66 -4.55 -33.82 -9.95
C ILE A 66 -4.80 -33.22 -8.58
N ILE A 67 -4.90 -31.91 -8.53
CA ILE A 67 -5.11 -31.12 -7.31
C ILE A 67 -6.55 -30.61 -7.34
N GLU A 68 -7.24 -30.72 -6.21
CA GLU A 68 -8.54 -30.09 -5.98
C GLU A 68 -8.40 -28.83 -5.14
N ARG A 69 -9.41 -27.96 -5.18
CA ARG A 69 -9.40 -26.73 -4.41
C ARG A 69 -9.18 -26.94 -2.91
N ASP A 70 -9.77 -28.00 -2.34
CA ASP A 70 -9.66 -28.33 -0.92
C ASP A 70 -8.21 -28.68 -0.52
N ASN A 71 -7.41 -29.23 -1.45
CA ASN A 71 -5.99 -29.43 -1.21
C ASN A 71 -5.26 -28.10 -0.97
N PHE A 72 -5.60 -27.03 -1.69
CA PHE A 72 -5.03 -25.69 -1.45
C PHE A 72 -5.43 -25.13 -0.09
N LEU A 73 -6.71 -25.31 0.28
CA LEU A 73 -7.25 -24.79 1.55
C LEU A 73 -6.63 -25.48 2.77
N SER A 74 -6.27 -26.77 2.66
CA SER A 74 -5.67 -27.54 3.75
C SER A 74 -4.34 -26.96 4.25
N TYR A 75 -3.59 -26.25 3.38
CA TYR A 75 -2.34 -25.57 3.74
C TYR A 75 -2.55 -24.15 4.30
N GLN A 76 -3.78 -23.69 4.38
CA GLN A 76 -4.14 -22.33 4.81
C GLN A 76 -5.02 -22.34 6.07
N THR A 77 -5.00 -23.43 6.82
CA THR A 77 -5.75 -23.59 8.08
C THR A 77 -4.82 -23.87 9.25
N THR A 78 -5.14 -23.29 10.40
CA THR A 78 -4.42 -23.55 11.66
C THR A 78 -4.82 -24.87 12.31
N ASP A 79 -5.82 -25.57 11.77
CA ASP A 79 -6.32 -26.87 12.25
C ASP A 79 -5.59 -28.06 11.59
N SER A 80 -4.55 -27.80 10.82
CA SER A 80 -3.79 -28.79 10.04
C SER A 80 -2.90 -29.74 10.87
N GLY A 81 -2.96 -29.67 12.20
CA GLY A 81 -2.05 -30.41 13.09
C GLY A 81 -0.64 -29.79 13.23
N ARG A 82 -0.33 -28.74 12.47
CA ARG A 82 0.91 -27.97 12.61
C ARG A 82 0.91 -27.10 13.86
N THR A 83 2.04 -27.07 14.56
CA THR A 83 2.22 -26.35 15.82
C THR A 83 2.62 -24.89 15.61
N PHE A 84 2.68 -24.12 16.70
CA PHE A 84 3.26 -22.79 16.69
C PHE A 84 4.76 -22.81 16.29
N ALA A 85 5.49 -23.85 16.71
CA ALA A 85 6.91 -24.01 16.34
C ALA A 85 7.08 -24.20 14.82
N ASP A 86 6.17 -24.89 14.15
CA ASP A 86 6.16 -25.04 12.69
C ASP A 86 5.95 -23.69 11.99
N SER A 87 5.06 -22.83 12.51
CA SER A 87 4.89 -21.47 11.96
C SER A 87 6.13 -20.61 12.17
N MET A 88 6.79 -20.72 13.31
CA MET A 88 8.06 -20.00 13.55
C MET A 88 9.17 -20.51 12.63
N SER A 89 9.22 -21.83 12.39
CA SER A 89 10.14 -22.43 11.42
C SER A 89 9.85 -21.96 9.99
N ALA A 90 8.59 -21.92 9.57
CA ALA A 90 8.18 -21.41 8.26
C ALA A 90 8.55 -19.92 8.08
N LEU A 91 8.32 -19.10 9.10
CA LEU A 91 8.70 -17.69 9.11
C LEU A 91 10.22 -17.47 9.07
N SER A 92 11.00 -18.33 9.74
CA SER A 92 12.47 -18.22 9.70
C SER A 92 13.04 -18.45 8.30
N LYS A 93 12.34 -19.18 7.43
CA LYS A 93 12.68 -19.35 6.01
C LYS A 93 12.22 -18.17 5.12
N SER A 94 11.58 -17.17 5.72
CA SER A 94 11.20 -15.91 5.08
C SER A 94 11.64 -14.74 5.97
N PRO A 95 12.96 -14.56 6.22
CA PRO A 95 13.51 -13.67 7.25
C PRO A 95 13.24 -12.20 6.98
N GLU A 96 12.85 -11.82 5.75
CA GLU A 96 12.39 -10.48 5.36
C GLU A 96 11.09 -10.08 6.05
N HIS A 97 10.34 -11.04 6.55
CA HIS A 97 9.07 -10.83 7.24
C HIS A 97 9.25 -10.87 8.75
N ALA A 98 9.27 -9.71 9.40
CA ALA A 98 9.29 -9.62 10.86
C ALA A 98 8.04 -10.31 11.47
N PRO A 99 8.17 -11.10 12.57
CA PRO A 99 7.20 -12.15 12.89
C PRO A 99 5.92 -11.70 13.60
N LEU A 100 5.87 -10.50 14.20
CA LEU A 100 4.79 -10.10 15.11
C LEU A 100 3.40 -10.22 14.47
N TYR A 101 3.22 -9.68 13.27
CA TYR A 101 1.94 -9.73 12.58
C TYR A 101 1.50 -11.17 12.33
N PHE A 102 2.40 -12.03 11.86
CA PHE A 102 2.12 -13.43 11.52
C PHE A 102 1.76 -14.24 12.77
N ILE A 103 2.48 -14.03 13.87
CA ILE A 103 2.18 -14.66 15.17
C ILE A 103 0.77 -14.28 15.62
N LEU A 104 0.45 -12.99 15.58
CA LEU A 104 -0.88 -12.51 15.98
C LEU A 104 -1.98 -13.03 15.03
N THR A 105 -1.69 -13.13 13.73
CA THR A 105 -2.62 -13.70 12.74
C THR A 105 -2.89 -15.18 13.02
N ARG A 106 -1.87 -15.99 13.37
CA ARG A 106 -2.07 -17.39 13.75
C ARG A 106 -3.02 -17.54 14.93
N PHE A 107 -2.76 -16.85 16.04
CA PHE A 107 -3.65 -16.90 17.21
C PHE A 107 -5.05 -16.37 16.90
N TRP A 108 -5.16 -15.33 16.10
CA TRP A 108 -6.44 -14.78 15.67
C TRP A 108 -7.26 -15.81 14.88
N MET A 109 -6.62 -16.52 13.94
CA MET A 109 -7.26 -17.60 13.18
C MET A 109 -7.66 -18.78 14.07
N GLN A 110 -6.83 -19.16 15.04
CA GLN A 110 -7.16 -20.22 15.98
C GLN A 110 -8.40 -19.89 16.84
N TRP A 111 -8.63 -18.61 17.14
CA TRP A 111 -9.79 -18.20 17.96
C TRP A 111 -11.05 -17.97 17.14
N TRP A 112 -10.93 -17.48 15.91
CA TRP A 112 -12.08 -17.00 15.13
C TRP A 112 -12.30 -17.77 13.83
N GLY A 113 -11.42 -18.72 13.48
CA GLY A 113 -11.49 -19.55 12.27
C GLY A 113 -10.59 -19.06 11.13
N ASN A 114 -10.59 -19.82 10.04
CA ASN A 114 -9.61 -19.72 8.96
C ASN A 114 -10.13 -18.98 7.71
N SER A 115 -11.26 -18.28 7.78
CA SER A 115 -11.81 -17.58 6.63
C SER A 115 -11.00 -16.33 6.28
N ILE A 116 -11.03 -15.93 5.00
CA ILE A 116 -10.40 -14.69 4.51
C ILE A 116 -10.86 -13.48 5.33
N ALA A 117 -12.17 -13.38 5.63
CA ALA A 117 -12.71 -12.29 6.42
C ALA A 117 -12.11 -12.24 7.83
N VAL A 118 -11.90 -13.40 8.46
CA VAL A 118 -11.25 -13.48 9.78
C VAL A 118 -9.81 -13.01 9.70
N MET A 119 -9.02 -13.49 8.75
CA MET A 119 -7.62 -13.03 8.58
C MET A 119 -7.52 -11.52 8.39
N ARG A 120 -8.35 -10.96 7.51
CA ARG A 120 -8.38 -9.52 7.22
C ARG A 120 -8.91 -8.70 8.39
N SER A 121 -9.82 -9.24 9.21
CA SER A 121 -10.37 -8.53 10.36
C SER A 121 -9.32 -8.13 11.40
N LEU A 122 -8.24 -8.89 11.55
CA LEU A 122 -7.12 -8.51 12.39
C LEU A 122 -6.43 -7.23 11.89
N SER A 123 -6.23 -7.13 10.57
CA SER A 123 -5.69 -5.89 9.95
C SER A 123 -6.63 -4.71 10.13
N VAL A 124 -7.96 -4.95 10.08
CA VAL A 124 -8.95 -3.91 10.43
C VAL A 124 -8.76 -3.44 11.87
N VAL A 125 -8.64 -4.35 12.84
CA VAL A 125 -8.40 -3.99 14.24
C VAL A 125 -7.15 -3.11 14.37
N PHE A 126 -6.04 -3.48 13.71
CA PHE A 126 -4.84 -2.63 13.70
C PHE A 126 -5.08 -1.30 12.99
N GLY A 127 -5.86 -1.28 11.91
CA GLY A 127 -6.28 -0.04 11.23
C GLY A 127 -7.11 0.90 12.12
N LEU A 128 -7.85 0.36 13.10
CA LEU A 128 -8.52 1.17 14.13
C LEU A 128 -7.51 1.77 15.10
N PHE A 129 -6.47 1.03 15.50
CA PHE A 129 -5.40 1.56 16.36
C PHE A 129 -4.57 2.66 15.71
N VAL A 130 -4.51 2.72 14.37
CA VAL A 130 -3.86 3.82 13.64
C VAL A 130 -4.47 5.17 14.03
N LEU A 131 -5.79 5.25 14.20
CA LEU A 131 -6.50 6.50 14.46
C LEU A 131 -6.06 7.16 15.79
N PRO A 132 -6.19 6.51 16.97
CA PRO A 132 -5.72 7.11 18.22
C PRO A 132 -4.21 7.37 18.23
N SER A 133 -3.40 6.54 17.54
CA SER A 133 -1.96 6.74 17.43
C SER A 133 -1.62 8.02 16.65
N LEU A 134 -2.33 8.28 15.55
CA LEU A 134 -2.20 9.51 14.76
C LEU A 134 -2.61 10.74 15.57
N TYR A 135 -3.75 10.66 16.28
CA TYR A 135 -4.19 11.73 17.15
C TYR A 135 -3.15 12.05 18.23
N TRP A 136 -2.58 11.01 18.85
CA TRP A 136 -1.55 11.19 19.88
C TRP A 136 -0.29 11.85 19.30
N LEU A 137 0.20 11.41 18.14
CA LEU A 137 1.34 12.05 17.47
C LEU A 137 1.07 13.54 17.19
N CYS A 138 -0.09 13.88 16.63
CA CYS A 138 -0.46 15.26 16.37
C CYS A 138 -0.52 16.11 17.67
N ARG A 139 -1.03 15.54 18.76
CA ARG A 139 -1.07 16.19 20.07
C ARG A 139 0.31 16.45 20.65
N GLU A 140 1.21 15.49 20.56
CA GLU A 140 2.60 15.65 21.04
C GLU A 140 3.39 16.64 20.19
N LEU A 141 3.16 16.66 18.88
CA LEU A 141 3.90 17.49 17.94
C LEU A 141 3.46 18.94 17.93
N PHE A 142 2.14 19.20 17.93
CA PHE A 142 1.58 20.54 17.77
C PHE A 142 0.95 21.11 19.05
N ALA A 143 0.81 20.30 20.11
CA ALA A 143 0.06 20.64 21.33
C ALA A 143 -1.40 21.10 21.05
N ARG A 144 -1.99 20.66 19.93
CA ARG A 144 -3.31 21.08 19.43
C ARG A 144 -4.19 19.86 19.16
N SER A 145 -5.46 19.94 19.55
CA SER A 145 -6.44 18.85 19.34
C SER A 145 -7.10 18.93 17.95
N ASP A 146 -7.27 20.13 17.40
CA ASP A 146 -7.92 20.32 16.10
C ASP A 146 -7.13 19.66 14.96
N VAL A 147 -5.80 19.81 14.92
CA VAL A 147 -4.95 19.11 13.95
C VAL A 147 -5.15 17.59 14.05
N GLY A 148 -5.21 17.05 15.27
CA GLY A 148 -5.49 15.64 15.49
C GLY A 148 -6.85 15.21 14.91
N TRP A 149 -7.92 15.95 15.18
CA TRP A 149 -9.26 15.64 14.67
C TRP A 149 -9.35 15.70 13.14
N PHE A 150 -8.75 16.71 12.50
CA PHE A 150 -8.70 16.78 11.03
C PHE A 150 -7.87 15.64 10.44
N SER A 151 -6.75 15.27 11.08
CA SER A 151 -5.96 14.11 10.67
C SER A 151 -6.78 12.82 10.74
N LEU A 152 -7.57 12.62 11.81
CA LEU A 152 -8.48 11.48 11.94
C LEU A 152 -9.53 11.45 10.82
N GLY A 153 -10.18 12.59 10.55
CA GLY A 153 -11.21 12.66 9.50
C GLY A 153 -10.65 12.28 8.12
N ILE A 154 -9.48 12.81 7.76
CA ILE A 154 -8.82 12.48 6.48
C ILE A 154 -8.36 11.02 6.46
N MET A 155 -7.68 10.54 7.49
CA MET A 155 -7.20 9.15 7.60
C MET A 155 -8.34 8.14 7.51
N SER A 156 -9.48 8.45 8.12
CA SER A 156 -10.63 7.55 8.16
C SER A 156 -11.21 7.27 6.79
N LEU A 157 -11.27 8.27 5.92
CA LEU A 157 -11.80 8.18 4.56
C LEU A 157 -10.73 7.96 3.49
N SER A 158 -9.45 7.88 3.87
CA SER A 158 -8.37 7.65 2.92
C SER A 158 -8.51 6.28 2.25
N PRO A 159 -8.69 6.21 0.92
CA PRO A 159 -8.82 4.94 0.21
C PRO A 159 -7.61 4.03 0.42
N PHE A 160 -6.40 4.61 0.48
CA PHE A 160 -5.18 3.90 0.75
C PHE A 160 -5.21 3.17 2.10
N TYR A 161 -5.51 3.88 3.18
CA TYR A 161 -5.52 3.29 4.52
C TYR A 161 -6.72 2.38 4.78
N VAL A 162 -7.84 2.59 4.08
CA VAL A 162 -8.98 1.65 4.10
C VAL A 162 -8.59 0.34 3.41
N ALA A 163 -7.97 0.40 2.22
CA ALA A 163 -7.55 -0.78 1.48
C ALA A 163 -6.52 -1.61 2.26
N TYR A 164 -5.49 -0.97 2.85
CA TYR A 164 -4.50 -1.70 3.66
C TYR A 164 -5.04 -2.20 5.00
N ALA A 165 -6.13 -1.64 5.51
CA ALA A 165 -6.84 -2.23 6.65
C ALA A 165 -7.62 -3.49 6.27
N GLN A 166 -8.00 -3.64 4.99
CA GLN A 166 -8.72 -4.82 4.46
C GLN A 166 -7.78 -5.89 3.88
N GLU A 167 -6.49 -5.82 4.14
CA GLU A 167 -5.50 -6.75 3.62
C GLU A 167 -4.84 -7.53 4.77
N ALA A 168 -4.78 -8.86 4.65
CA ALA A 168 -4.14 -9.71 5.66
C ALA A 168 -2.60 -9.62 5.60
N ARG A 169 -2.08 -8.38 5.83
CA ARG A 169 -0.66 -8.02 5.78
C ARG A 169 -0.29 -7.05 6.91
N PRO A 170 0.99 -6.92 7.26
CA PRO A 170 1.43 -6.17 8.45
C PRO A 170 1.27 -4.64 8.34
N TYR A 171 0.82 -4.07 7.21
CA TYR A 171 0.94 -2.63 6.92
C TYR A 171 0.10 -1.74 7.85
N SER A 172 -1.10 -2.17 8.27
CA SER A 172 -1.89 -1.43 9.25
C SER A 172 -1.23 -1.42 10.63
N LEU A 173 -0.68 -2.56 11.08
CA LEU A 173 0.07 -2.65 12.34
C LEU A 173 1.34 -1.79 12.25
N TRP A 174 2.05 -1.84 11.13
CA TRP A 174 3.25 -1.03 10.92
C TRP A 174 2.95 0.47 10.92
N THR A 175 1.87 0.89 10.27
CA THR A 175 1.39 2.28 10.33
C THR A 175 1.15 2.73 11.78
N ALA A 176 0.47 1.90 12.58
CA ALA A 176 0.23 2.19 13.98
C ALA A 176 1.54 2.29 14.78
N THR A 177 2.49 1.37 14.56
CA THR A 177 3.79 1.38 15.26
C THR A 177 4.67 2.55 14.86
N ILE A 178 4.68 3.01 13.60
CA ILE A 178 5.35 4.25 13.18
C ILE A 178 4.80 5.45 13.96
N LEU A 179 3.49 5.57 14.05
CA LEU A 179 2.82 6.69 14.75
C LEU A 179 3.06 6.64 16.27
N LEU A 180 2.97 5.45 16.87
CA LEU A 180 3.24 5.24 18.31
C LEU A 180 4.70 5.54 18.64
N THR A 181 5.64 5.06 17.82
CA THR A 181 7.08 5.34 17.97
C THR A 181 7.33 6.83 17.86
N GLY A 182 6.69 7.51 16.88
CA GLY A 182 6.80 8.96 16.72
C GLY A 182 6.25 9.75 17.91
N ALA A 183 5.05 9.41 18.37
CA ALA A 183 4.41 10.08 19.50
C ALA A 183 5.19 9.89 20.80
N SER A 184 5.61 8.64 21.08
CA SER A 184 6.42 8.33 22.27
C SER A 184 7.81 8.98 22.22
N PHE A 185 8.42 9.09 21.03
CA PHE A 185 9.69 9.79 20.82
C PHE A 185 9.59 11.29 21.15
N ILE A 186 8.62 12.00 20.58
CA ILE A 186 8.42 13.44 20.87
C ILE A 186 8.11 13.66 22.35
N ARG A 187 7.28 12.78 22.95
CA ARG A 187 7.00 12.79 24.39
C ARG A 187 8.27 12.56 25.21
N ALA A 188 9.11 11.60 24.80
CA ALA A 188 10.37 11.28 25.52
C ALA A 188 11.36 12.44 25.47
N ILE A 189 11.49 13.15 24.36
CA ILE A 189 12.30 14.37 24.26
C ILE A 189 11.77 15.48 25.18
N ARG A 190 10.44 15.63 25.25
CA ARG A 190 9.80 16.68 26.06
C ARG A 190 9.93 16.43 27.55
N LEU A 191 9.64 15.20 28.01
CA LEU A 191 9.62 14.83 29.43
C LEU A 191 11.00 14.40 29.96
N ASN A 192 11.81 13.80 29.10
CA ASN A 192 13.13 13.22 29.42
C ASN A 192 13.13 12.34 30.67
N SER A 193 12.06 11.57 30.88
CA SER A 193 11.92 10.64 32.02
C SER A 193 12.24 9.21 31.60
N LYS A 194 12.68 8.37 32.55
CA LYS A 194 12.96 6.93 32.29
C LYS A 194 11.74 6.22 31.70
N LEU A 195 10.54 6.50 32.23
CA LEU A 195 9.30 5.87 31.75
C LEU A 195 8.96 6.29 30.31
N SER A 196 9.20 7.55 29.94
CA SER A 196 8.93 7.99 28.56
C SER A 196 9.89 7.36 27.56
N TRP A 197 11.16 7.15 27.92
CA TRP A 197 12.13 6.46 27.09
C TRP A 197 11.89 4.94 27.03
N LEU A 198 11.42 4.34 28.11
CA LEU A 198 10.96 2.94 28.11
C LEU A 198 9.76 2.74 27.17
N LEU A 199 8.79 3.66 27.22
CA LEU A 199 7.64 3.63 26.29
C LEU A 199 8.09 3.75 24.84
N TYR A 200 9.05 4.65 24.55
CA TYR A 200 9.65 4.76 23.21
C TYR A 200 10.32 3.44 22.78
N SER A 201 11.14 2.86 23.67
CA SER A 201 11.80 1.59 23.39
C SER A 201 10.81 0.47 23.10
N LEU A 202 9.72 0.37 23.88
CA LEU A 202 8.66 -0.60 23.64
C LEU A 202 7.97 -0.39 22.27
N CYS A 203 7.61 0.86 21.93
CA CYS A 203 6.99 1.17 20.64
C CYS A 203 7.93 0.85 19.46
N LEU A 204 9.22 1.18 19.59
CA LEU A 204 10.21 0.87 18.56
C LEU A 204 10.41 -0.65 18.42
N THR A 205 10.47 -1.39 19.53
CA THR A 205 10.57 -2.85 19.51
C THR A 205 9.38 -3.48 18.79
N LEU A 206 8.16 -3.05 19.09
CA LEU A 206 6.96 -3.49 18.35
C LEU A 206 7.05 -3.14 16.87
N GLY A 207 7.59 -1.97 16.54
CA GLY A 207 7.84 -1.56 15.15
C GLY A 207 8.81 -2.49 14.44
N LEU A 208 9.95 -2.81 15.05
CA LEU A 208 10.97 -3.71 14.49
C LEU A 208 10.41 -5.13 14.28
N TYR A 209 9.66 -5.66 15.24
CA TYR A 209 8.98 -6.96 15.12
C TYR A 209 7.81 -6.96 14.14
N THR A 210 7.35 -5.79 13.69
CA THR A 210 6.31 -5.65 12.64
C THR A 210 6.92 -5.50 11.25
N SER A 211 7.99 -4.72 11.13
CA SER A 211 8.66 -4.46 9.85
C SER A 211 10.12 -4.04 10.08
N LEU A 212 11.03 -4.68 9.37
CA LEU A 212 12.48 -4.36 9.40
C LEU A 212 12.74 -2.89 9.04
N PHE A 213 11.89 -2.29 8.22
CA PHE A 213 12.00 -0.88 7.82
C PHE A 213 11.83 0.12 8.98
N SER A 214 11.36 -0.33 10.15
CA SER A 214 11.28 0.52 11.35
C SER A 214 12.64 1.02 11.82
N ILE A 215 13.74 0.36 11.43
CA ILE A 215 15.10 0.84 11.71
C ILE A 215 15.38 2.20 11.05
N TYR A 216 14.88 2.42 9.82
CA TYR A 216 15.05 3.70 9.14
C TYR A 216 14.25 4.81 9.83
N VAL A 217 13.06 4.50 10.38
CA VAL A 217 12.29 5.46 11.18
C VAL A 217 13.10 5.90 12.41
N ALA A 218 13.70 4.96 13.14
CA ALA A 218 14.57 5.26 14.29
C ALA A 218 15.82 6.05 13.88
N PHE A 219 16.44 5.71 12.76
CA PHE A 219 17.60 6.43 12.24
C PHE A 219 17.27 7.90 11.94
N PHE A 220 16.16 8.17 11.24
CA PHE A 220 15.73 9.55 10.94
C PHE A 220 15.26 10.31 12.18
N GLN A 221 14.73 9.64 13.21
CA GLN A 221 14.50 10.24 14.52
C GLN A 221 15.82 10.66 15.21
N GLY A 222 16.88 9.87 15.05
CA GLY A 222 18.23 10.24 15.48
C GLY A 222 18.74 11.49 14.76
N LEU A 223 18.62 11.55 13.43
CA LEU A 223 18.98 12.74 12.63
C LEU A 223 18.19 13.98 13.06
N TYR A 224 16.89 13.84 13.25
CA TYR A 224 16.04 14.90 13.80
C TYR A 224 16.54 15.39 15.15
N LEU A 225 16.90 14.48 16.05
CA LEU A 225 17.39 14.82 17.37
C LEU A 225 18.70 15.60 17.29
N LEU A 226 19.66 15.16 16.48
CA LEU A 226 20.92 15.86 16.24
C LEU A 226 20.72 17.27 15.67
N ALA A 227 19.73 17.46 14.77
CA ALA A 227 19.44 18.73 14.12
C ALA A 227 18.68 19.73 15.00
N THR A 228 18.07 19.28 16.12
CA THR A 228 17.17 20.10 16.95
C THR A 228 17.62 20.28 18.39
N ILE A 229 18.60 19.49 18.86
CA ILE A 229 19.00 19.52 20.26
C ILE A 229 20.13 20.54 20.48
N ASN A 230 20.05 21.25 21.60
CA ASN A 230 21.11 22.16 22.03
C ASN A 230 22.16 21.38 22.86
N LYS A 231 23.42 21.86 22.86
CA LYS A 231 24.54 21.27 23.62
C LYS A 231 24.21 21.00 25.10
N GLN A 232 23.33 21.81 25.71
CA GLN A 232 22.89 21.65 27.10
C GLN A 232 21.99 20.42 27.35
N ARG A 233 21.50 19.75 26.28
CA ARG A 233 20.59 18.59 26.36
C ARG A 233 21.21 17.29 25.84
N LEU A 234 22.53 17.15 25.86
CA LEU A 234 23.24 15.93 25.40
C LEU A 234 22.74 14.65 26.08
N LYS A 235 22.26 14.75 27.35
CA LYS A 235 21.64 13.62 28.07
C LYS A 235 20.44 13.02 27.31
N VAL A 236 19.72 13.82 26.53
CA VAL A 236 18.58 13.33 25.70
C VAL A 236 19.09 12.40 24.59
N ILE A 237 20.23 12.74 23.97
CA ILE A 237 20.88 11.87 22.96
C ILE A 237 21.29 10.55 23.60
N GLY A 238 21.95 10.58 24.77
CA GLY A 238 22.34 9.37 25.49
C GLY A 238 21.13 8.49 25.84
N ASN A 239 20.04 9.08 26.31
CA ASN A 239 18.81 8.34 26.61
C ASN A 239 18.15 7.77 25.34
N PHE A 240 18.18 8.48 24.21
CA PHE A 240 17.71 8.00 22.93
C PHE A 240 18.54 6.79 22.46
N LEU A 241 19.85 6.90 22.48
CA LEU A 241 20.75 5.81 22.10
C LEU A 241 20.53 4.59 22.99
N LEU A 242 20.44 4.78 24.32
CA LEU A 242 20.16 3.70 25.24
C LEU A 242 18.81 3.02 24.93
N ALA A 243 17.75 3.79 24.73
CA ALA A 243 16.43 3.24 24.43
C ALA A 243 16.39 2.50 23.08
N THR A 244 17.09 3.02 22.07
CA THR A 244 17.23 2.35 20.76
C THR A 244 18.05 1.06 20.88
N THR A 245 19.15 1.08 21.65
CA THR A 245 19.95 -0.13 21.92
C THR A 245 19.14 -1.19 22.65
N ILE A 246 18.35 -0.83 23.65
CA ILE A 246 17.43 -1.76 24.32
C ILE A 246 16.45 -2.38 23.32
N SER A 247 15.90 -1.58 22.39
CA SER A 247 15.00 -2.09 21.35
C SER A 247 15.71 -3.08 20.41
N LEU A 248 16.95 -2.79 20.02
CA LEU A 248 17.75 -3.69 19.17
C LEU A 248 18.13 -4.98 19.90
N ILE A 249 18.46 -4.90 21.19
CA ILE A 249 18.72 -6.10 22.02
C ILE A 249 17.45 -6.94 22.13
N ALA A 250 16.30 -6.32 22.36
CA ALA A 250 15.02 -7.02 22.38
C ALA A 250 14.68 -7.67 21.03
N PHE A 251 15.13 -7.09 19.91
CA PHE A 251 14.96 -7.62 18.56
C PHE A 251 16.06 -8.61 18.14
N LEU A 252 17.10 -8.82 18.96
CA LEU A 252 18.23 -9.69 18.68
C LEU A 252 17.83 -11.12 18.26
N PRO A 253 16.82 -11.78 18.87
CA PRO A 253 16.39 -13.11 18.41
C PRO A 253 16.06 -13.16 16.91
N TRP A 254 15.40 -12.13 16.37
CA TRP A 254 15.09 -12.09 14.95
C TRP A 254 16.29 -11.65 14.09
N ILE A 255 17.17 -10.81 14.60
CA ILE A 255 18.45 -10.49 13.95
C ILE A 255 19.26 -11.77 13.71
N LEU A 256 19.30 -12.67 14.69
CA LEU A 256 20.00 -13.96 14.54
C LEU A 256 19.32 -14.84 13.46
N VAL A 257 18.00 -14.83 13.36
CA VAL A 257 17.28 -15.52 12.26
C VAL A 257 17.69 -14.95 10.91
N ILE A 258 17.74 -13.62 10.77
CA ILE A 258 18.17 -12.96 9.53
C ILE A 258 19.60 -13.35 9.16
N ILE A 259 20.54 -13.29 10.12
CA ILE A 259 21.95 -13.62 9.89
C ILE A 259 22.13 -15.08 9.45
N ASN A 260 21.36 -16.00 10.05
CA ASN A 260 21.45 -17.42 9.72
C ASN A 260 20.78 -17.79 8.38
N HIS A 261 20.03 -16.87 7.77
CA HIS A 261 19.29 -17.11 6.53
C HIS A 261 19.48 -15.95 5.51
N LEU A 262 20.71 -15.39 5.45
CA LEU A 262 21.02 -14.27 4.55
C LEU A 262 20.80 -14.62 3.07
N ASP A 263 21.11 -15.85 2.67
CA ASP A 263 20.90 -16.31 1.29
C ASP A 263 19.40 -16.28 0.93
N LEU A 264 18.55 -16.82 1.82
CA LEU A 264 17.09 -16.76 1.63
C LEU A 264 16.57 -15.32 1.63
N LEU A 265 17.09 -14.44 2.49
CA LEU A 265 16.76 -13.03 2.45
C LEU A 265 17.09 -12.41 1.10
N HIS A 266 18.27 -12.73 0.57
CA HIS A 266 18.71 -12.23 -0.73
C HIS A 266 17.78 -12.73 -1.84
N ASP A 267 17.46 -14.02 -1.88
CA ASP A 267 16.61 -14.62 -2.90
C ASP A 267 15.17 -14.10 -2.84
N ASN A 268 14.56 -14.08 -1.64
CA ASN A 268 13.18 -13.62 -1.43
C ASN A 268 12.99 -12.12 -1.74
N THR A 269 14.06 -11.34 -1.70
CA THR A 269 14.03 -9.91 -2.06
C THR A 269 14.58 -9.62 -3.46
N SER A 270 14.79 -10.64 -4.29
CA SER A 270 15.34 -10.49 -5.66
C SER A 270 14.50 -9.56 -6.53
N TRP A 271 13.17 -9.58 -6.40
CA TRP A 271 12.25 -8.69 -7.11
C TRP A 271 12.51 -7.19 -6.88
N MET A 272 13.22 -6.82 -5.81
CA MET A 272 13.60 -5.43 -5.53
C MET A 272 14.78 -4.95 -6.38
N ARG A 273 15.49 -5.87 -7.05
CA ARG A 273 16.69 -5.60 -7.86
C ARG A 273 16.38 -5.75 -9.34
N GLY A 274 17.06 -4.96 -10.16
CA GLY A 274 16.76 -4.87 -11.59
C GLY A 274 15.54 -3.98 -11.88
N ASN A 275 15.32 -3.72 -13.16
CA ASN A 275 14.15 -2.99 -13.67
C ASN A 275 14.02 -1.54 -13.16
N PHE A 276 15.15 -0.84 -12.96
CA PHE A 276 15.12 0.57 -12.58
C PHE A 276 14.48 1.43 -13.68
N ASN A 277 13.35 2.04 -13.33
CA ASN A 277 12.68 3.01 -14.20
C ASN A 277 12.28 4.25 -13.39
N LEU A 278 12.95 5.37 -13.66
CA LEU A 278 12.68 6.62 -12.95
C LEU A 278 11.24 7.14 -13.18
N ALA A 279 10.66 6.90 -14.35
CA ALA A 279 9.31 7.34 -14.64
C ALA A 279 8.27 6.57 -13.80
N ASP A 280 8.45 5.28 -13.61
CA ASP A 280 7.59 4.45 -12.77
C ASP A 280 7.71 4.86 -11.30
N ILE A 281 8.93 5.11 -10.82
CA ILE A 281 9.16 5.64 -9.47
C ILE A 281 8.39 6.96 -9.27
N ILE A 282 8.53 7.93 -10.18
CA ILE A 282 7.83 9.21 -10.11
C ILE A 282 6.31 8.99 -10.16
N ALA A 283 5.82 8.13 -11.04
CA ALA A 283 4.40 7.81 -11.16
C ALA A 283 3.83 7.21 -9.86
N VAL A 284 4.56 6.29 -9.24
CA VAL A 284 4.16 5.67 -7.97
C VAL A 284 4.16 6.69 -6.82
N TYR A 285 5.15 7.59 -6.73
CA TYR A 285 5.18 8.64 -5.71
C TYR A 285 4.02 9.63 -5.86
N ILE A 286 3.72 10.04 -7.10
CA ILE A 286 2.56 10.89 -7.39
C ILE A 286 1.26 10.14 -7.09
N GLY A 287 1.10 8.95 -7.62
CA GLY A 287 -0.09 8.10 -7.40
C GLY A 287 -0.34 7.82 -5.93
N SER A 288 0.71 7.48 -5.18
CA SER A 288 0.61 7.24 -3.73
C SER A 288 0.16 8.47 -2.94
N ASN A 289 0.56 9.68 -3.37
CA ASN A 289 0.06 10.92 -2.77
C ASN A 289 -1.44 11.10 -3.07
N LEU A 290 -1.86 10.85 -4.31
CA LEU A 290 -3.27 10.96 -4.69
C LEU A 290 -4.15 10.00 -3.89
N LEU A 291 -3.70 8.76 -3.73
CA LEU A 291 -4.41 7.70 -3.00
C LEU A 291 -4.65 7.99 -1.52
N ILE A 292 -3.95 8.95 -0.91
CA ILE A 292 -4.27 9.42 0.44
C ILE A 292 -5.67 10.02 0.49
N PHE A 293 -6.07 10.75 -0.56
CA PHE A 293 -7.28 11.57 -0.59
C PHE A 293 -8.37 11.01 -1.50
N GLY A 294 -7.99 10.29 -2.56
CA GLY A 294 -8.93 9.74 -3.53
C GLY A 294 -8.29 8.74 -4.48
N ASP A 295 -9.05 7.73 -4.84
CA ASP A 295 -8.76 6.81 -5.92
C ASP A 295 -9.47 7.31 -7.18
N LEU A 296 -8.69 7.87 -8.09
CA LEU A 296 -9.22 8.48 -9.31
C LEU A 296 -9.32 7.43 -10.42
N PRO A 297 -10.45 7.35 -11.13
CA PRO A 297 -10.56 6.49 -12.30
C PRO A 297 -9.69 7.10 -13.41
N LEU A 298 -8.49 6.62 -13.57
CA LEU A 298 -7.68 6.85 -14.76
C LEU A 298 -7.98 5.73 -15.74
N SER A 299 -8.04 6.03 -17.04
CA SER A 299 -8.27 5.02 -18.07
C SER A 299 -7.16 3.95 -17.98
N PRO A 300 -7.50 2.64 -18.05
CA PRO A 300 -6.50 1.58 -18.10
C PRO A 300 -5.50 1.73 -19.25
N ASP A 301 -5.94 2.36 -20.35
CA ASP A 301 -5.12 2.59 -21.56
C ASP A 301 -4.29 3.88 -21.50
N ALA A 302 -4.43 4.66 -20.41
CA ALA A 302 -3.71 5.90 -20.27
C ALA A 302 -2.27 5.65 -19.82
N ASN A 303 -1.31 5.89 -20.70
CA ASN A 303 0.11 5.75 -20.40
C ASN A 303 0.51 6.65 -19.21
N PRO A 304 1.08 6.09 -18.13
CA PRO A 304 1.48 6.85 -16.93
C PRO A 304 2.44 8.01 -17.24
N ILE A 305 3.33 7.85 -18.21
CA ILE A 305 4.25 8.89 -18.65
C ILE A 305 3.49 10.05 -19.30
N GLN A 306 2.51 9.75 -20.16
CA GLN A 306 1.68 10.79 -20.77
C GLN A 306 0.88 11.55 -19.73
N ILE A 307 0.30 10.85 -18.72
CA ILE A 307 -0.37 11.48 -17.59
C ILE A 307 0.61 12.36 -16.81
N ALA A 308 1.80 11.88 -16.48
CA ALA A 308 2.81 12.65 -15.75
C ALA A 308 3.27 13.90 -16.53
N VAL A 309 3.46 13.79 -17.84
CA VAL A 309 3.79 14.93 -18.72
C VAL A 309 2.65 15.95 -18.73
N ILE A 310 1.41 15.52 -18.90
CA ILE A 310 0.23 16.38 -18.86
C ILE A 310 0.10 17.08 -17.52
N LEU A 311 0.22 16.32 -16.43
CA LEU A 311 0.17 16.85 -15.07
C LEU A 311 1.27 17.90 -14.85
N SER A 312 2.49 17.66 -15.37
CA SER A 312 3.61 18.59 -15.27
C SER A 312 3.36 19.87 -16.07
N ILE A 313 2.86 19.77 -17.29
CA ILE A 313 2.53 20.94 -18.12
C ILE A 313 1.43 21.77 -17.48
N ILE A 314 0.38 21.14 -16.96
CA ILE A 314 -0.73 21.83 -16.31
C ILE A 314 -0.28 22.41 -14.96
N ALA A 315 0.53 21.70 -14.18
CA ALA A 315 1.06 22.19 -12.90
C ALA A 315 1.94 23.44 -13.07
N VAL A 316 2.63 23.60 -14.19
CA VAL A 316 3.42 24.79 -14.51
C VAL A 316 2.55 25.88 -15.13
N SER A 317 1.72 25.55 -16.11
CA SER A 317 0.94 26.53 -16.89
C SER A 317 -0.24 27.13 -16.11
N LEU A 318 -0.91 26.33 -15.27
CA LEU A 318 -2.10 26.77 -14.52
C LEU A 318 -1.77 27.86 -13.48
N PRO A 319 -0.74 27.73 -12.61
CA PRO A 319 -0.35 28.80 -11.69
C PRO A 319 0.11 30.07 -12.39
N ILE A 320 0.81 29.93 -13.53
CA ILE A 320 1.24 31.09 -14.34
C ILE A 320 0.01 31.79 -14.91
N GLY A 321 -0.91 31.03 -15.50
CA GLY A 321 -2.15 31.58 -16.06
C GLY A 321 -3.03 32.24 -14.99
N ILE A 322 -3.20 31.62 -13.82
CA ILE A 322 -3.93 32.21 -12.68
C ILE A 322 -3.23 33.47 -12.19
N ARG A 323 -1.91 33.48 -12.08
CA ARG A 323 -1.13 34.66 -11.64
C ARG A 323 -1.28 35.81 -12.62
N VAL A 324 -1.26 35.55 -13.93
CA VAL A 324 -1.51 36.51 -14.99
C VAL A 324 -2.95 37.00 -14.91
N TYR A 325 -3.93 36.10 -14.75
CA TYR A 325 -5.34 36.43 -14.63
C TYR A 325 -5.65 37.32 -13.41
N VAL A 326 -5.07 37.01 -12.25
CA VAL A 326 -5.34 37.73 -10.98
C VAL A 326 -4.60 39.06 -10.92
N ARG A 327 -3.36 39.09 -11.43
CA ARG A 327 -2.48 40.27 -11.28
C ARG A 327 -2.72 41.34 -12.35
N ASN A 328 -3.35 40.98 -13.47
CA ASN A 328 -3.56 41.91 -14.59
C ASN A 328 -4.94 42.56 -14.52
N ARG A 329 -4.99 43.91 -14.56
CA ARG A 329 -6.27 44.66 -14.61
C ARG A 329 -6.88 44.70 -16.01
N ASN A 330 -6.13 44.36 -17.06
CA ASN A 330 -6.57 44.38 -18.45
C ASN A 330 -7.45 43.16 -18.78
N LYS A 331 -8.72 43.40 -19.17
CA LYS A 331 -9.71 42.36 -19.52
C LYS A 331 -9.24 41.49 -20.69
N SER A 332 -8.53 42.07 -21.68
CA SER A 332 -8.02 41.35 -22.85
C SER A 332 -6.94 40.33 -22.49
N LEU A 333 -6.02 40.67 -21.58
CA LEU A 333 -4.98 39.75 -21.09
C LEU A 333 -5.54 38.64 -20.21
N LYS A 334 -6.63 38.89 -19.48
CA LYS A 334 -7.37 37.87 -18.76
C LYS A 334 -8.01 36.88 -19.72
N PHE A 335 -8.64 37.39 -20.79
CA PHE A 335 -9.26 36.56 -21.82
C PHE A 335 -8.24 35.72 -22.58
N ILE A 336 -7.08 36.33 -22.95
CA ILE A 336 -5.98 35.61 -23.60
C ILE A 336 -5.40 34.51 -22.71
N SER A 337 -5.23 34.74 -21.39
CA SER A 337 -4.76 33.71 -20.47
C SER A 337 -5.74 32.56 -20.30
N LEU A 338 -7.02 32.84 -20.32
CA LEU A 338 -8.09 31.80 -20.33
C LEU A 338 -8.10 31.02 -21.64
N LEU A 339 -7.97 31.70 -22.78
CA LEU A 339 -7.88 31.07 -24.10
C LEU A 339 -6.62 30.18 -24.23
N LEU A 340 -5.47 30.63 -23.73
CA LEU A 340 -4.24 29.83 -23.71
C LEU A 340 -4.39 28.56 -22.86
N ILE A 341 -4.98 28.67 -21.68
CA ILE A 341 -5.24 27.52 -20.82
C ILE A 341 -6.21 26.54 -21.50
N SER A 342 -7.33 27.05 -22.04
CA SER A 342 -8.30 26.21 -22.74
C SER A 342 -7.76 25.61 -24.02
N SER A 343 -6.89 26.34 -24.77
CA SER A 343 -6.22 25.82 -25.97
C SER A 343 -5.21 24.73 -25.63
N ILE A 344 -4.44 24.88 -24.54
CA ILE A 344 -3.52 23.85 -24.06
C ILE A 344 -4.31 22.59 -23.66
N ILE A 345 -5.39 22.74 -22.90
CA ILE A 345 -6.25 21.63 -22.52
C ILE A 345 -6.85 20.96 -23.78
N PHE A 346 -7.38 21.75 -24.73
CA PHE A 346 -7.96 21.25 -25.97
C PHE A 346 -6.94 20.55 -26.86
N LEU A 347 -5.72 21.08 -27.01
CA LEU A 347 -4.65 20.44 -27.77
C LEU A 347 -4.21 19.12 -27.12
N LEU A 348 -4.08 19.08 -25.79
CA LEU A 348 -3.77 17.86 -25.05
C LEU A 348 -4.86 16.80 -25.22
N THR A 349 -6.15 17.18 -25.22
CA THR A 349 -7.26 16.25 -25.44
C THR A 349 -7.33 15.72 -26.88
N LYS A 350 -7.03 16.55 -27.88
CA LYS A 350 -7.07 16.17 -29.29
C LYS A 350 -5.91 15.26 -29.72
N TYR A 351 -4.71 15.48 -29.17
CA TYR A 351 -3.53 14.70 -29.54
C TYR A 351 -3.36 13.39 -28.78
N ILE A 352 -4.03 13.20 -27.61
CA ILE A 352 -3.78 12.08 -26.71
C ILE A 352 -5.01 11.15 -26.57
N TYR A 353 -6.11 11.39 -27.31
CA TYR A 353 -7.36 10.60 -27.24
C TYR A 353 -7.85 10.36 -25.79
N LEU A 354 -7.79 11.40 -24.91
CA LEU A 354 -8.24 11.29 -23.53
C LEU A 354 -9.76 11.43 -23.43
N ASP A 355 -10.36 10.49 -22.72
CA ASP A 355 -11.78 10.59 -22.33
C ASP A 355 -11.98 11.64 -21.22
N TRP A 356 -13.25 12.09 -21.06
CA TRP A 356 -13.59 13.10 -20.06
C TRP A 356 -13.28 12.67 -18.63
N THR A 357 -13.32 11.37 -18.32
CA THR A 357 -13.05 10.86 -16.97
C THR A 357 -11.57 11.02 -16.62
N THR A 358 -10.68 10.76 -17.57
CA THR A 358 -9.23 10.98 -17.44
C THR A 358 -8.89 12.46 -17.28
N ILE A 359 -9.57 13.36 -18.02
CA ILE A 359 -9.35 14.81 -17.87
C ILE A 359 -9.77 15.29 -16.48
N ILE A 360 -10.96 14.91 -16.03
CA ILE A 360 -11.44 15.26 -14.69
C ILE A 360 -10.51 14.68 -13.62
N GLY A 361 -10.11 13.43 -13.78
CA GLY A 361 -9.14 12.77 -12.91
C GLY A 361 -7.83 13.55 -12.82
N ALA A 362 -7.28 14.00 -13.96
CA ALA A 362 -6.04 14.79 -14.00
C ALA A 362 -6.22 16.16 -13.30
N LEU A 363 -7.33 16.84 -13.49
CA LEU A 363 -7.61 18.12 -12.82
C LEU A 363 -7.72 17.96 -11.29
N VAL A 364 -8.37 16.90 -10.83
CA VAL A 364 -8.48 16.57 -9.41
C VAL A 364 -7.11 16.20 -8.85
N ALA A 365 -6.30 15.43 -9.58
CA ALA A 365 -4.94 15.08 -9.20
C ALA A 365 -4.07 16.34 -8.99
N ILE A 366 -4.13 17.29 -9.92
CA ILE A 366 -3.40 18.56 -9.80
C ILE A 366 -3.86 19.36 -8.57
N ALA A 367 -5.17 19.38 -8.30
CA ALA A 367 -5.69 20.06 -7.12
C ALA A 367 -5.16 19.43 -5.83
N ILE A 368 -5.16 18.09 -5.74
CA ILE A 368 -4.62 17.35 -4.59
C ILE A 368 -3.11 17.62 -4.42
N LEU A 369 -2.33 17.50 -5.48
CA LEU A 369 -0.88 17.76 -5.45
C LEU A 369 -0.59 19.20 -5.03
N SER A 370 -1.35 20.17 -5.57
CA SER A 370 -1.22 21.58 -5.21
C SER A 370 -1.55 21.84 -3.73
N ILE A 371 -2.59 21.20 -3.20
CA ILE A 371 -2.95 21.26 -1.78
C ILE A 371 -1.85 20.64 -0.93
N SER A 372 -1.30 19.49 -1.32
CA SER A 372 -0.24 18.78 -0.61
C SER A 372 1.05 19.63 -0.54
N ILE A 373 1.52 20.13 -1.68
CA ILE A 373 2.73 20.98 -1.78
C ILE A 373 2.52 22.29 -1.00
N TYR A 374 1.36 22.94 -1.18
CA TYR A 374 1.04 24.14 -0.42
C TYR A 374 1.00 23.90 1.08
N SER A 375 0.49 22.75 1.52
CA SER A 375 0.38 22.42 2.94
C SER A 375 1.75 22.16 3.56
N LEU A 376 2.67 21.50 2.86
CA LEU A 376 4.04 21.36 3.31
C LEU A 376 4.75 22.72 3.41
N TYR A 377 4.63 23.56 2.37
CA TYR A 377 5.17 24.91 2.40
C TYR A 377 4.59 25.74 3.56
N TYR A 378 3.27 25.65 3.78
CA TYR A 378 2.58 26.37 4.84
C TYR A 378 3.03 25.91 6.22
N LEU A 379 3.16 24.60 6.44
CA LEU A 379 3.68 24.02 7.68
C LEU A 379 5.10 24.55 7.99
N ILE A 380 6.00 24.48 7.01
CA ILE A 380 7.40 24.96 7.15
C ILE A 380 7.45 26.44 7.52
N LYS A 381 6.52 27.25 6.96
CA LYS A 381 6.51 28.69 7.17
C LYS A 381 5.86 29.12 8.50
N GLN A 382 4.92 28.32 9.02
CA GLN A 382 4.11 28.72 10.19
C GLN A 382 4.58 28.09 11.50
N GLU A 383 5.20 26.92 11.45
CA GLU A 383 5.64 26.20 12.64
C GLU A 383 7.14 26.35 12.88
N ASP A 384 7.54 26.16 14.14
CA ASP A 384 8.93 26.13 14.52
C ASP A 384 9.67 24.95 13.87
N LYS A 385 11.01 25.08 13.76
CA LYS A 385 11.89 24.07 13.15
C LYS A 385 11.61 22.64 13.67
N LYS A 386 11.27 22.48 14.94
CA LYS A 386 11.05 21.17 15.55
C LYS A 386 9.87 20.42 14.94
N GLN A 387 8.74 21.10 14.68
CA GLN A 387 7.53 20.48 14.16
C GLN A 387 7.69 20.07 12.69
N TRP A 388 8.06 21.04 11.84
CA TRP A 388 8.16 20.74 10.41
C TRP A 388 9.32 19.81 10.08
N LEU A 389 10.46 19.92 10.79
CA LEU A 389 11.59 19.04 10.55
C LEU A 389 11.28 17.59 10.93
N TYR A 390 10.48 17.37 12.02
CA TYR A 390 10.03 16.02 12.35
C TYR A 390 9.18 15.41 11.22
N ILE A 391 8.26 16.19 10.65
CA ILE A 391 7.43 15.73 9.53
C ILE A 391 8.30 15.40 8.30
N ILE A 392 9.29 16.23 7.99
CA ILE A 392 10.22 15.97 6.87
C ILE A 392 11.06 14.70 7.16
N CYS A 393 11.59 14.54 8.37
CA CYS A 393 12.33 13.32 8.75
C CYS A 393 11.45 12.07 8.65
N LEU A 394 10.18 12.14 9.07
CA LEU A 394 9.22 11.06 8.90
C LEU A 394 9.01 10.74 7.41
N MET A 395 8.75 11.77 6.59
CA MET A 395 8.51 11.59 5.14
C MET A 395 9.69 10.94 4.42
N LEU A 396 10.90 11.30 4.80
CA LEU A 396 12.13 10.81 4.16
C LEU A 396 12.61 9.47 4.73
N SER A 397 12.06 9.01 5.87
CA SER A 397 12.62 7.91 6.64
C SER A 397 12.77 6.60 5.87
N LEU A 398 11.84 6.26 5.00
CA LEU A 398 11.94 5.08 4.15
C LEU A 398 12.07 5.42 2.65
N PRO A 399 11.30 6.35 2.10
CA PRO A 399 11.40 6.68 0.68
C PRO A 399 12.80 7.07 0.22
N LEU A 400 13.55 7.86 1.02
CA LEU A 400 14.89 8.30 0.63
C LEU A 400 15.92 7.14 0.61
N PRO A 401 16.04 6.30 1.66
CA PRO A 401 16.91 5.12 1.60
C PRO A 401 16.60 4.18 0.44
N LEU A 402 15.31 3.87 0.20
CA LEU A 402 14.91 3.00 -0.89
C LEU A 402 15.26 3.60 -2.26
N LEU A 403 14.99 4.89 -2.47
CA LEU A 403 15.34 5.57 -3.70
C LEU A 403 16.86 5.56 -3.95
N ILE A 404 17.67 5.82 -2.91
CA ILE A 404 19.13 5.74 -3.01
C ILE A 404 19.55 4.30 -3.39
N THR A 405 18.98 3.30 -2.75
CA THR A 405 19.26 1.89 -3.03
C THR A 405 18.89 1.52 -4.47
N ASP A 406 17.71 1.97 -4.95
CA ASP A 406 17.27 1.72 -6.32
C ASP A 406 18.18 2.37 -7.36
N ILE A 407 18.64 3.61 -7.12
CA ILE A 407 19.59 4.29 -8.01
C ILE A 407 20.94 3.54 -8.07
N ILE A 408 21.45 3.08 -6.92
CA ILE A 408 22.74 2.40 -6.84
C ILE A 408 22.66 0.99 -7.45
N ASN A 409 21.63 0.23 -7.12
CA ASN A 409 21.50 -1.18 -7.49
C ASN A 409 20.62 -1.40 -8.74
N GLN A 410 20.23 -0.31 -9.44
CA GLN A 410 19.29 -0.36 -10.56
C GLN A 410 18.01 -1.12 -10.22
N GLY A 411 17.47 -0.87 -9.00
CA GLY A 411 16.34 -1.60 -8.42
C GLY A 411 15.00 -0.86 -8.56
N GLN A 412 13.95 -1.47 -8.02
CA GLN A 412 12.57 -0.97 -8.04
C GLN A 412 11.87 -1.03 -6.67
N SER A 413 12.62 -1.13 -5.57
CA SER A 413 12.04 -1.28 -4.22
C SER A 413 11.14 -0.11 -3.82
N SER A 414 11.43 1.11 -4.29
CA SER A 414 10.65 2.32 -4.02
C SER A 414 9.35 2.42 -4.84
N THR A 415 9.10 1.51 -5.80
CA THR A 415 7.84 1.46 -6.56
C THR A 415 6.70 0.77 -5.82
N ALA A 416 6.94 0.20 -4.64
CA ALA A 416 5.90 -0.42 -3.84
C ALA A 416 5.17 0.64 -2.97
N PRO A 417 3.86 0.96 -3.24
CA PRO A 417 3.15 2.04 -2.52
C PRO A 417 3.11 1.86 -1.00
N ARG A 418 3.15 0.61 -0.52
CA ARG A 418 3.20 0.25 0.90
C ARG A 418 4.45 0.76 1.62
N TYR A 419 5.56 0.95 0.92
CA TYR A 419 6.79 1.47 1.50
C TYR A 419 6.81 3.00 1.59
N LEU A 420 5.86 3.67 0.93
CA LEU A 420 5.67 5.11 1.01
C LEU A 420 4.77 5.56 2.19
N ILE A 421 4.34 4.64 3.07
CA ILE A 421 3.52 4.96 4.26
C ILE A 421 4.09 6.13 5.08
N PRO A 422 5.40 6.20 5.41
CA PRO A 422 5.94 7.34 6.15
C PRO A 422 5.80 8.68 5.42
N LEU A 423 5.98 8.70 4.09
CA LEU A 423 5.78 9.87 3.24
C LEU A 423 4.31 10.33 3.29
N GLN A 424 3.40 9.39 3.11
CA GLN A 424 1.96 9.65 3.09
C GLN A 424 1.45 10.17 4.44
N LEU A 425 1.94 9.62 5.56
CA LEU A 425 1.61 10.12 6.91
C LEU A 425 2.03 11.57 7.09
N GLY A 426 3.23 11.95 6.65
CA GLY A 426 3.70 13.32 6.74
C GLY A 426 2.86 14.29 5.90
N ILE A 427 2.51 13.91 4.66
CA ILE A 427 1.64 14.72 3.78
C ILE A 427 0.25 14.88 4.41
N LEU A 428 -0.35 13.78 4.88
CA LEU A 428 -1.67 13.81 5.52
C LEU A 428 -1.70 14.75 6.71
N ILE A 429 -0.69 14.68 7.60
CA ILE A 429 -0.58 15.55 8.77
C ILE A 429 -0.40 17.01 8.35
N ALA A 430 0.41 17.29 7.31
CA ALA A 430 0.61 18.66 6.80
C ALA A 430 -0.69 19.24 6.22
N VAL A 431 -1.48 18.46 5.49
CA VAL A 431 -2.79 18.87 4.96
C VAL A 431 -3.77 19.11 6.10
N ALA A 432 -3.86 18.21 7.07
CA ALA A 432 -4.73 18.37 8.25
C ALA A 432 -4.36 19.62 9.07
N TYR A 433 -3.07 19.88 9.26
CA TYR A 433 -2.56 21.11 9.90
C TYR A 433 -3.00 22.37 9.16
N THR A 434 -2.88 22.36 7.83
CA THR A 434 -3.26 23.51 7.00
C THR A 434 -4.76 23.75 7.04
N VAL A 435 -5.57 22.72 6.93
CA VAL A 435 -7.04 22.78 7.04
C VAL A 435 -7.44 23.36 8.41
N ALA A 436 -6.89 22.81 9.51
CA ALA A 436 -7.18 23.28 10.87
C ALA A 436 -6.90 24.78 11.06
N ASN A 437 -5.82 25.30 10.47
CA ASN A 437 -5.48 26.72 10.56
C ASN A 437 -6.30 27.60 9.62
N LYS A 438 -6.56 27.14 8.40
CA LYS A 438 -7.17 27.96 7.35
C LYS A 438 -8.68 28.09 7.48
N LEU A 439 -9.35 27.14 8.14
CA LEU A 439 -10.79 27.23 8.42
C LEU A 439 -11.15 28.41 9.33
N ASN A 440 -10.17 28.98 10.06
CA ASN A 440 -10.34 30.18 10.88
C ASN A 440 -9.71 31.45 10.24
N SER A 441 -9.39 31.42 8.94
CA SER A 441 -8.72 32.52 8.23
C SER A 441 -9.67 33.30 7.32
N LYS A 442 -9.17 34.44 6.76
CA LYS A 442 -9.90 35.23 5.74
C LYS A 442 -10.28 34.41 4.48
N LYS A 443 -9.62 33.27 4.22
CA LYS A 443 -9.91 32.35 3.12
C LYS A 443 -10.76 31.14 3.56
N GLN A 444 -11.48 31.25 4.65
CA GLN A 444 -12.27 30.18 5.27
C GLN A 444 -13.18 29.44 4.26
N ARG A 445 -13.93 30.17 3.41
CA ARG A 445 -14.84 29.57 2.43
C ARG A 445 -14.15 28.64 1.45
N PHE A 446 -12.98 29.01 0.94
CA PHE A 446 -12.19 28.14 0.07
C PHE A 446 -11.78 26.85 0.78
N TRP A 447 -11.29 26.95 2.02
CA TRP A 447 -10.83 25.78 2.77
C TRP A 447 -11.97 24.90 3.28
N GLN A 448 -13.14 25.48 3.54
CA GLN A 448 -14.38 24.73 3.78
C GLN A 448 -14.75 23.90 2.54
N PHE A 449 -14.76 24.54 1.37
CA PHE A 449 -15.02 23.83 0.10
C PHE A 449 -13.98 22.73 -0.15
N ALA A 450 -12.70 23.01 -0.01
CA ALA A 450 -11.63 22.03 -0.20
C ALA A 450 -11.76 20.84 0.76
N THR A 451 -12.10 21.09 2.03
CA THR A 451 -12.31 20.03 3.03
C THR A 451 -13.49 19.14 2.67
N VAL A 452 -14.62 19.76 2.30
CA VAL A 452 -15.81 19.01 1.86
C VAL A 452 -15.53 18.21 0.58
N ALA A 453 -14.81 18.79 -0.37
CA ALA A 453 -14.42 18.11 -1.60
C ALA A 453 -13.53 16.88 -1.31
N LEU A 454 -12.54 16.99 -0.41
CA LEU A 454 -11.70 15.84 -0.01
C LEU A 454 -12.53 14.75 0.70
N ILE A 455 -13.49 15.12 1.56
CA ILE A 455 -14.40 14.16 2.21
C ILE A 455 -15.26 13.44 1.16
N ILE A 456 -15.88 14.18 0.24
CA ILE A 456 -16.70 13.59 -0.82
C ILE A 456 -15.87 12.67 -1.71
N LEU A 457 -14.67 13.08 -2.08
CA LEU A 457 -13.77 12.28 -2.89
C LEU A 457 -13.38 10.97 -2.19
N GLY A 458 -13.05 11.04 -0.89
CA GLY A 458 -12.76 9.86 -0.08
C GLY A 458 -13.96 8.91 0.02
N ILE A 459 -15.18 9.44 0.23
CA ILE A 459 -16.41 8.64 0.28
C ILE A 459 -16.66 7.98 -1.09
N TYR A 460 -16.61 8.75 -2.17
CA TYR A 460 -16.81 8.25 -3.54
C TYR A 460 -15.82 7.12 -3.86
N SER A 461 -14.54 7.32 -3.56
CA SER A 461 -13.49 6.34 -3.80
C SER A 461 -13.74 5.04 -3.04
N ASN A 462 -14.13 5.12 -1.76
CA ASN A 462 -14.41 3.94 -0.96
C ASN A 462 -15.68 3.21 -1.42
N ILE A 463 -16.74 3.93 -1.81
CA ILE A 463 -17.97 3.32 -2.40
C ILE A 463 -17.62 2.59 -3.69
N ARG A 464 -16.83 3.22 -4.58
CA ARG A 464 -16.36 2.58 -5.81
C ARG A 464 -15.57 1.32 -5.50
N ASN A 465 -14.64 1.39 -4.56
CA ASN A 465 -13.80 0.27 -4.17
C ASN A 465 -14.58 -0.88 -3.52
N LEU A 466 -15.71 -0.62 -2.84
CA LEU A 466 -16.56 -1.70 -2.33
C LEU A 466 -17.09 -2.61 -3.44
N ASN A 467 -17.35 -2.08 -4.62
CA ASN A 467 -17.94 -2.79 -5.75
C ASN A 467 -16.89 -3.41 -6.69
N LEU A 468 -15.60 -3.10 -6.51
CA LEU A 468 -14.52 -3.67 -7.29
C LEU A 468 -13.95 -4.90 -6.60
N SER A 469 -13.79 -6.01 -7.32
CA SER A 469 -13.14 -7.22 -6.80
C SER A 469 -11.63 -7.05 -6.61
N PRO A 470 -10.86 -6.50 -7.57
CA PRO A 470 -9.44 -6.26 -7.38
C PRO A 470 -9.18 -5.02 -6.52
N PHE A 471 -8.09 -5.05 -5.75
CA PHE A 471 -7.51 -3.83 -5.21
C PHE A 471 -6.75 -3.08 -6.30
N TYR A 472 -6.98 -1.79 -6.44
CA TYR A 472 -6.33 -0.93 -7.44
C TYR A 472 -4.79 -0.88 -7.33
N GLN A 473 -4.24 -1.22 -6.17
CA GLN A 473 -2.80 -1.23 -5.92
C GLN A 473 -2.13 -2.60 -6.11
N LYS A 474 -2.85 -3.61 -6.61
CA LYS A 474 -2.38 -4.99 -6.77
C LYS A 474 -2.25 -5.34 -8.25
N GLY A 475 -1.12 -5.01 -8.86
CA GLY A 475 -0.86 -5.34 -10.27
C GLY A 475 -0.92 -6.84 -10.55
N ARG A 476 -0.27 -7.66 -9.70
CA ARG A 476 -0.05 -9.08 -9.96
C ARG A 476 -1.34 -9.90 -10.14
N ASN A 477 -2.28 -9.83 -9.21
CA ASN A 477 -3.50 -10.65 -9.24
C ASN A 477 -4.75 -9.88 -9.69
N VAL A 478 -4.62 -8.66 -10.19
CA VAL A 478 -5.75 -7.86 -10.68
C VAL A 478 -6.56 -8.57 -11.78
N ASN A 479 -5.89 -9.42 -12.55
CA ASN A 479 -6.46 -10.15 -13.67
C ASN A 479 -7.24 -11.42 -13.27
N ASN A 480 -7.14 -11.87 -12.00
CA ASN A 480 -7.80 -13.11 -11.55
C ASN A 480 -9.29 -13.13 -11.86
N THR A 481 -10.00 -11.99 -11.69
CA THR A 481 -11.44 -11.93 -11.97
C THR A 481 -11.75 -12.14 -13.46
N ALA A 482 -10.97 -11.57 -14.36
CA ALA A 482 -11.17 -11.71 -15.81
C ALA A 482 -10.81 -13.13 -16.28
N ILE A 483 -9.70 -13.66 -15.78
CA ILE A 483 -9.26 -15.04 -16.05
C ILE A 483 -10.29 -16.04 -15.53
N ALA A 484 -10.75 -15.86 -14.29
CA ALA A 484 -11.75 -16.74 -13.69
C ALA A 484 -13.08 -16.73 -14.46
N LYS A 485 -13.49 -15.57 -14.96
CA LYS A 485 -14.70 -15.48 -15.80
C LYS A 485 -14.57 -16.36 -17.06
N ILE A 486 -13.44 -16.28 -17.77
CA ILE A 486 -13.19 -17.08 -18.97
C ILE A 486 -13.25 -18.58 -18.64
N ILE A 487 -12.55 -19.00 -17.58
CA ILE A 487 -12.50 -20.41 -17.20
C ILE A 487 -13.87 -20.92 -16.74
N ASN A 488 -14.59 -20.16 -15.93
CA ASN A 488 -15.90 -20.54 -15.39
C ASN A 488 -16.98 -20.60 -16.48
N ASP A 489 -16.94 -19.72 -17.49
CA ASP A 489 -17.91 -19.72 -18.60
C ASP A 489 -17.83 -21.02 -19.42
N TYR A 490 -16.65 -21.63 -19.55
CA TYR A 490 -16.45 -22.91 -20.24
C TYR A 490 -16.68 -24.13 -19.34
N ASN A 491 -16.54 -23.99 -18.01
CA ASN A 491 -16.65 -25.12 -17.07
C ASN A 491 -18.08 -25.55 -16.77
N ALA A 492 -19.08 -24.84 -17.26
CA ALA A 492 -20.50 -25.12 -16.94
C ALA A 492 -21.00 -26.49 -17.48
N SER A 493 -20.31 -27.10 -18.46
CA SER A 493 -20.70 -28.35 -19.11
C SER A 493 -19.53 -29.30 -19.40
N GLU A 494 -18.29 -28.95 -19.10
CA GLU A 494 -17.08 -29.65 -19.55
C GLU A 494 -16.04 -29.73 -18.43
N SER A 495 -15.25 -30.82 -18.40
CA SER A 495 -14.16 -30.96 -17.42
C SER A 495 -13.00 -29.98 -17.73
N THR A 496 -12.58 -29.24 -16.72
CA THR A 496 -11.56 -28.17 -16.90
C THR A 496 -10.36 -28.40 -16.00
N LEU A 497 -9.16 -28.27 -16.58
CA LEU A 497 -7.87 -28.31 -15.90
C LEU A 497 -7.11 -27.00 -16.10
N VAL A 498 -6.55 -26.46 -15.01
CA VAL A 498 -5.61 -25.33 -15.07
C VAL A 498 -4.22 -25.81 -14.65
N ILE A 499 -3.26 -25.66 -15.54
CA ILE A 499 -1.86 -26.04 -15.35
C ILE A 499 -1.02 -24.80 -15.11
N VAL A 500 -0.07 -24.89 -14.18
CA VAL A 500 0.88 -23.82 -13.86
C VAL A 500 2.26 -24.40 -13.56
N GLU A 501 3.30 -23.66 -13.90
CA GLU A 501 4.66 -23.99 -13.47
C GLU A 501 4.83 -23.75 -11.97
N SER A 502 5.73 -24.50 -11.33
CA SER A 502 5.96 -24.50 -9.88
C SER A 502 6.26 -23.11 -9.30
N SER A 503 6.90 -22.24 -10.07
CA SER A 503 7.19 -20.83 -9.71
C SER A 503 5.91 -20.00 -9.46
N GLU A 504 4.79 -20.36 -10.08
CA GLU A 504 3.53 -19.63 -10.04
C GLU A 504 2.46 -20.33 -9.19
N ALA A 505 2.83 -21.35 -8.41
CA ALA A 505 1.89 -22.14 -7.60
C ALA A 505 1.05 -21.27 -6.64
N MET A 506 1.63 -20.22 -6.06
CA MET A 506 0.90 -19.31 -5.15
C MET A 506 -0.13 -18.45 -5.89
N ASP A 507 0.12 -18.08 -7.16
CA ASP A 507 -0.85 -17.37 -8.00
C ASP A 507 -2.00 -18.28 -8.40
N LEU A 508 -1.74 -19.57 -8.66
CA LEU A 508 -2.77 -20.56 -8.88
C LEU A 508 -3.70 -20.69 -7.67
N ILE A 509 -3.13 -20.74 -6.45
CA ILE A 509 -3.94 -20.75 -5.22
C ILE A 509 -4.78 -19.47 -5.13
N SER A 510 -4.20 -18.31 -5.41
CA SER A 510 -4.94 -17.04 -5.43
C SER A 510 -6.10 -17.06 -6.44
N LEU A 511 -5.86 -17.56 -7.65
CA LEU A 511 -6.87 -17.70 -8.71
C LEU A 511 -7.99 -18.66 -8.31
N SER A 512 -7.66 -19.77 -7.63
CA SER A 512 -8.61 -20.83 -7.25
C SER A 512 -9.77 -20.33 -6.39
N TYR A 513 -9.58 -19.22 -5.64
CA TYR A 513 -10.66 -18.60 -4.88
C TYR A 513 -11.75 -17.97 -5.75
N SER A 514 -11.44 -17.66 -7.01
CA SER A 514 -12.37 -17.05 -7.97
C SER A 514 -12.95 -18.09 -8.97
N LEU A 515 -12.43 -19.33 -8.96
CA LEU A 515 -12.88 -20.40 -9.82
C LEU A 515 -13.99 -21.23 -9.15
N THR A 516 -14.80 -21.90 -9.97
CA THR A 516 -15.80 -22.88 -9.47
C THR A 516 -15.09 -24.11 -8.87
N PRO A 517 -15.72 -24.80 -7.90
CA PRO A 517 -15.09 -25.94 -7.20
C PRO A 517 -14.73 -27.13 -8.10
N GLU A 518 -15.38 -27.25 -9.25
CA GLU A 518 -15.22 -28.37 -10.20
C GLU A 518 -13.92 -28.30 -10.99
N VAL A 519 -13.31 -27.10 -11.09
CA VAL A 519 -12.02 -26.89 -11.76
C VAL A 519 -10.93 -27.69 -11.05
N LYS A 520 -10.15 -28.44 -11.82
CA LYS A 520 -8.99 -29.19 -11.35
C LYS A 520 -7.71 -28.44 -11.67
N TYR A 521 -6.65 -28.79 -10.95
CA TYR A 521 -5.38 -28.08 -11.05
C TYR A 521 -4.21 -29.05 -11.17
N LYS A 522 -3.14 -28.61 -11.85
CA LYS A 522 -1.87 -29.31 -11.90
C LYS A 522 -0.71 -28.32 -11.79
N VAL A 523 0.22 -28.59 -10.90
CA VAL A 523 1.51 -27.89 -10.81
C VAL A 523 2.56 -28.77 -11.48
N ILE A 524 3.38 -28.17 -12.34
CA ILE A 524 4.39 -28.87 -13.14
C ILE A 524 5.75 -28.19 -13.00
N ASP A 525 6.81 -28.91 -13.31
CA ASP A 525 8.10 -28.33 -13.67
C ASP A 525 8.14 -28.02 -15.18
N THR A 526 9.01 -27.13 -15.59
CA THR A 526 9.11 -26.62 -16.98
C THR A 526 9.33 -27.73 -18.02
N GLU A 527 9.99 -28.84 -17.64
CA GLU A 527 10.28 -29.99 -18.51
C GLU A 527 9.19 -31.08 -18.44
N ALA A 528 8.10 -30.87 -17.71
CA ALA A 528 7.10 -31.89 -17.50
C ALA A 528 6.26 -32.17 -18.77
N ASN A 529 6.07 -33.44 -19.09
CA ASN A 529 5.16 -33.87 -20.16
C ASN A 529 3.70 -33.69 -19.73
N ILE A 530 2.96 -32.84 -20.43
CA ILE A 530 1.53 -32.56 -20.15
C ILE A 530 0.57 -33.32 -21.07
N THR A 531 1.07 -34.03 -22.06
CA THR A 531 0.25 -34.81 -23.02
C THR A 531 -0.79 -35.73 -22.36
N PRO A 532 -0.48 -36.42 -21.24
CA PRO A 532 -1.47 -37.26 -20.55
C PRO A 532 -2.71 -36.51 -20.05
N TYR A 533 -2.57 -35.22 -19.75
CA TYR A 533 -3.65 -34.37 -19.22
C TYR A 533 -4.53 -33.81 -20.33
N ILE A 534 -3.95 -33.52 -21.51
CA ILE A 534 -4.67 -32.96 -22.66
C ILE A 534 -5.79 -33.87 -23.13
N ASN A 535 -5.57 -35.19 -23.11
CA ASN A 535 -6.56 -36.18 -23.54
C ASN A 535 -7.59 -36.52 -22.45
N LYS A 536 -7.41 -36.05 -21.21
CA LYS A 536 -8.23 -36.44 -20.04
C LYS A 536 -9.26 -35.35 -19.69
N PHE A 537 -9.07 -34.12 -20.17
CA PHE A 537 -9.94 -33.00 -19.89
C PHE A 537 -10.40 -32.32 -21.18
N ASP A 538 -11.64 -31.83 -21.17
CA ASP A 538 -12.22 -31.14 -22.33
C ASP A 538 -11.60 -29.75 -22.56
N ASN A 539 -11.21 -29.08 -21.46
CA ASN A 539 -10.55 -27.78 -21.48
C ASN A 539 -9.27 -27.82 -20.65
N VAL A 540 -8.15 -27.52 -21.27
CA VAL A 540 -6.85 -27.40 -20.60
C VAL A 540 -6.32 -25.99 -20.79
N TYR A 541 -6.04 -25.31 -19.68
CA TYR A 541 -5.50 -23.97 -19.66
C TYR A 541 -4.10 -23.95 -19.03
N LEU A 542 -3.23 -23.12 -19.59
CA LEU A 542 -1.92 -22.78 -19.03
C LEU A 542 -1.98 -21.35 -18.48
N LEU A 543 -1.72 -21.20 -17.18
CA LEU A 543 -1.63 -19.90 -16.54
C LEU A 543 -0.17 -19.44 -16.55
N LYS A 544 0.10 -18.31 -17.22
CA LYS A 544 1.42 -17.67 -17.30
C LYS A 544 2.56 -18.64 -17.67
N PRO A 545 2.43 -19.44 -18.76
CA PRO A 545 3.48 -20.36 -19.15
C PRO A 545 4.74 -19.60 -19.59
N THR A 546 5.91 -20.08 -19.19
CA THR A 546 7.20 -19.54 -19.65
C THR A 546 7.36 -19.70 -21.17
N LEU A 547 8.31 -18.95 -21.74
CA LEU A 547 8.65 -19.11 -23.16
C LEU A 547 9.19 -20.52 -23.46
N GLU A 548 9.97 -21.07 -22.52
CA GLU A 548 10.54 -22.40 -22.58
C GLU A 548 9.46 -23.47 -22.62
N LEU A 549 8.49 -23.46 -21.68
CA LEU A 549 7.38 -24.38 -21.70
C LEU A 549 6.57 -24.29 -23.02
N LYS A 550 6.33 -23.07 -23.52
CA LYS A 550 5.64 -22.90 -24.82
C LYS A 550 6.40 -23.46 -26.01
N GLN A 551 7.74 -23.41 -25.98
CA GLN A 551 8.59 -23.99 -27.02
C GLN A 551 8.59 -25.52 -26.95
N ASN A 552 8.81 -26.09 -25.75
CA ASN A 552 8.79 -27.53 -25.53
C ASN A 552 7.48 -28.16 -26.00
N LEU A 553 6.33 -27.53 -25.68
CA LEU A 553 5.01 -28.03 -26.10
C LEU A 553 4.81 -27.99 -27.63
N LYS A 554 5.43 -27.07 -28.34
CA LYS A 554 5.36 -27.02 -29.81
C LYS A 554 6.26 -28.05 -30.50
N GLU A 555 7.35 -28.45 -29.82
CA GLU A 555 8.33 -29.41 -30.38
C GLU A 555 7.87 -30.88 -30.13
N GLU A 556 7.25 -31.15 -28.98
CA GLU A 556 6.87 -32.54 -28.59
C GLU A 556 5.56 -33.03 -29.21
N SER A 557 4.66 -32.16 -29.64
CA SER A 557 3.35 -32.53 -30.21
C SER A 557 2.79 -31.38 -31.05
N PRO A 558 1.92 -31.67 -32.04
CA PRO A 558 1.24 -30.62 -32.82
C PRO A 558 0.15 -29.94 -31.99
N ILE A 559 0.54 -29.41 -30.84
CA ILE A 559 -0.35 -28.70 -29.90
C ILE A 559 -0.50 -27.25 -30.38
N GLU A 560 -1.73 -26.83 -30.66
CA GLU A 560 -2.07 -25.46 -30.95
C GLU A 560 -2.34 -24.71 -29.62
N LEU A 561 -1.52 -23.70 -29.32
CA LEU A 561 -1.70 -22.83 -28.17
C LEU A 561 -2.45 -21.56 -28.57
N GLN A 562 -3.65 -21.38 -28.03
CA GLN A 562 -4.46 -20.19 -28.23
C GLN A 562 -4.29 -19.23 -27.04
N HIS A 563 -3.86 -17.98 -27.28
CA HIS A 563 -3.82 -16.94 -26.28
C HIS A 563 -5.25 -16.43 -26.02
N VAL A 564 -5.87 -16.78 -24.89
CA VAL A 564 -7.27 -16.46 -24.59
C VAL A 564 -7.43 -15.23 -23.69
N TYR A 565 -6.40 -14.89 -22.91
CA TYR A 565 -6.37 -13.66 -22.13
C TYR A 565 -4.97 -13.09 -22.07
N LYS A 566 -4.82 -11.83 -22.52
CA LYS A 566 -3.61 -11.06 -22.39
C LYS A 566 -3.79 -10.03 -21.27
N SER A 567 -2.90 -10.08 -20.28
CA SER A 567 -2.88 -9.08 -19.22
C SER A 567 -2.63 -7.69 -19.79
N HIS A 568 -3.44 -6.72 -19.37
CA HIS A 568 -3.15 -5.30 -19.59
C HIS A 568 -2.09 -4.88 -18.55
N VAL A 569 -0.84 -4.84 -18.96
CA VAL A 569 0.30 -4.51 -18.09
C VAL A 569 0.67 -3.06 -18.30
N TYR A 570 0.90 -2.34 -17.20
CA TYR A 570 1.38 -0.96 -17.23
C TYR A 570 2.89 -0.86 -17.54
N SER A 571 3.64 -1.96 -17.41
CA SER A 571 5.02 -2.12 -17.87
C SER A 571 5.24 -3.52 -18.45
N GLU A 572 6.11 -3.68 -19.45
CA GLU A 572 6.41 -4.97 -20.09
C GLU A 572 7.05 -5.99 -19.11
N ASP A 573 7.55 -5.53 -17.97
CA ASP A 573 8.28 -6.33 -16.97
C ASP A 573 7.47 -6.74 -15.74
N GLU A 574 6.25 -6.25 -15.54
CA GLU A 574 5.38 -6.68 -14.45
C GLU A 574 4.64 -7.96 -14.83
N PHE A 575 4.97 -9.05 -14.17
CA PHE A 575 4.38 -10.40 -14.11
C PHE A 575 2.95 -10.53 -14.71
N PRO A 576 2.76 -10.53 -16.04
CA PRO A 576 1.43 -10.64 -16.62
C PRO A 576 0.88 -12.04 -16.35
N LEU A 577 -0.30 -12.12 -15.72
CA LEU A 577 -1.03 -13.38 -15.65
C LEU A 577 -1.76 -13.59 -16.98
N ASP A 578 -1.05 -14.10 -17.96
CA ASP A 578 -1.62 -14.50 -19.24
C ASP A 578 -2.28 -15.87 -19.13
N LEU A 579 -3.37 -16.08 -19.87
CA LEU A 579 -4.04 -17.35 -19.97
C LEU A 579 -3.98 -17.88 -21.40
N TRP A 580 -3.51 -19.10 -21.55
CA TRP A 580 -3.45 -19.83 -22.81
C TRP A 580 -4.33 -21.07 -22.74
N ARG A 581 -5.03 -21.40 -23.83
CA ARG A 581 -5.81 -22.63 -23.96
C ARG A 581 -5.08 -23.55 -24.93
N ILE A 582 -5.05 -24.82 -24.58
CA ILE A 582 -4.58 -25.90 -25.44
C ILE A 582 -5.76 -26.36 -26.30
N LYS A 583 -5.56 -26.45 -27.63
CA LYS A 583 -6.54 -26.97 -28.58
C LYS A 583 -6.15 -28.39 -29.04
#